data_afef6b0c6639a50637d0fa9b2ce16c81
#
_entry.id   afef6b0c6639a50637d0fa9b2ce16c81
#
_cell.length_a   1.000
_cell.length_b   1.000
_cell.length_c   1.000
_cell.angle_alpha   90.00
_cell.angle_beta   90.00
_cell.angle_gamma   90.00
#
_symmetry.space_group_name_H-M   'P 1'
#
loop_
_entity.id
_entity.type
_entity.pdbx_description
1 polymer ?
#
loop_
_entity_poly.entity_id
_entity_poly.type
_entity_poly.pdbx_seq_one_letter_code
_entity_poly.pdbx_strand_id
1 'polypeptide(L)'
;MENYDRQALIGEGTFGRVYRATEHSTGRVLAIKKLIKGSSTKEGTELATLREIMLLHELKHENVIDMVEVFMHNAAIHLVFEFCATDLEAVIKETARYELDAARIKGYMQATLRGLAWIHASWILHRDLKPGNLFLSPDGVVKVGDFGLARFFGSPERKYTGQVVTRWYRAPELLFGAKFYGPGVDVWSVGCILAELLLRVPYLPGQSDIEQLSRVFTARGTPTDETWPGVSDLPDYIAFQPQPVQPLRELFTAATDDTLSLLNACLTMNPAERISAQAALEHAYFTSEPPPAPLADLAPKPAAPKPAADAGGQEGQGASKRAKRE
;
A
#
# COMPACT_ATOMS: atom_id res chain seq x y z
N MET A 1 -2.82 -4.22 -28.27
CA MET A 1 -4.18 -3.66 -28.03
C MET A 1 -5.26 -4.39 -28.81
N GLU A 2 -4.95 -5.05 -29.93
CA GLU A 2 -5.96 -5.78 -30.74
C GLU A 2 -6.68 -6.89 -29.97
N ASN A 3 -6.02 -7.49 -28.98
CA ASN A 3 -6.57 -8.57 -28.16
C ASN A 3 -7.45 -8.08 -26.99
N TYR A 4 -7.54 -6.75 -26.78
CA TYR A 4 -8.17 -6.17 -25.59
C TYR A 4 -9.16 -5.08 -25.95
N ASP A 5 -10.36 -5.16 -25.40
CA ASP A 5 -11.34 -4.06 -25.38
C ASP A 5 -11.03 -3.17 -24.16
N ARG A 6 -10.42 -2.00 -24.41
CA ARG A 6 -10.09 -1.03 -23.38
C ARG A 6 -11.33 -0.26 -22.95
N GLN A 7 -11.60 -0.29 -21.67
CA GLN A 7 -12.77 0.35 -21.05
C GLN A 7 -12.37 1.59 -20.23
N ALA A 8 -13.01 1.80 -19.07
CA ALA A 8 -12.83 2.96 -18.21
C ALA A 8 -11.40 3.07 -17.67
N LEU A 9 -10.94 4.32 -17.46
CA LEU A 9 -9.78 4.64 -16.64
C LEU A 9 -10.14 4.33 -15.18
N ILE A 10 -9.35 3.48 -14.53
CA ILE A 10 -9.57 3.06 -13.13
C ILE A 10 -8.49 3.57 -12.18
N GLY A 11 -7.37 4.09 -12.70
CA GLY A 11 -6.30 4.67 -11.89
C GLY A 11 -5.37 5.55 -12.71
N GLU A 12 -4.84 6.59 -12.10
CA GLU A 12 -3.78 7.44 -12.64
C GLU A 12 -2.76 7.74 -11.54
N GLY A 13 -1.49 7.54 -11.81
CA GLY A 13 -0.41 7.74 -10.86
C GLY A 13 0.89 8.18 -11.53
N THR A 14 1.93 8.32 -10.75
CA THR A 14 3.26 8.82 -11.18
C THR A 14 3.84 8.01 -12.34
N PHE A 15 3.57 6.72 -12.39
CA PHE A 15 4.18 5.79 -13.36
C PHE A 15 3.28 5.49 -14.57
N GLY A 16 2.04 5.96 -14.61
CA GLY A 16 1.16 5.68 -15.73
C GLY A 16 -0.33 5.76 -15.44
N ARG A 17 -1.10 5.30 -16.43
CA ARG A 17 -2.56 5.22 -16.38
C ARG A 17 -2.99 3.77 -16.43
N VAL A 18 -3.94 3.40 -15.57
CA VAL A 18 -4.49 2.05 -15.49
C VAL A 18 -5.92 2.04 -16.03
N TYR A 19 -6.19 1.16 -16.97
CA TYR A 19 -7.49 0.98 -17.61
C TYR A 19 -8.04 -0.39 -17.29
N ARG A 20 -9.34 -0.47 -17.04
CA ARG A 20 -10.06 -1.73 -17.10
C ARG A 20 -10.13 -2.18 -18.56
N ALA A 21 -9.94 -3.47 -18.82
CA ALA A 21 -10.03 -4.03 -20.15
C ALA A 21 -10.65 -5.42 -20.11
N THR A 22 -11.22 -5.86 -21.25
CA THR A 22 -11.69 -7.23 -21.44
C THR A 22 -10.85 -7.89 -22.53
N GLU A 23 -10.32 -9.06 -22.25
CA GLU A 23 -9.59 -9.89 -23.22
C GLU A 23 -10.58 -10.54 -24.19
N HIS A 24 -10.38 -10.36 -25.51
CA HIS A 24 -11.31 -10.84 -26.52
C HIS A 24 -11.42 -12.37 -26.57
N SER A 25 -10.30 -13.07 -26.36
CA SER A 25 -10.23 -14.54 -26.50
C SER A 25 -10.94 -15.27 -25.36
N THR A 26 -10.92 -14.75 -24.15
CA THR A 26 -11.39 -15.43 -22.93
C THR A 26 -12.58 -14.74 -22.26
N GLY A 27 -12.81 -13.45 -22.58
CA GLY A 27 -13.77 -12.62 -21.87
C GLY A 27 -13.31 -12.18 -20.46
N ARG A 28 -12.07 -12.50 -20.07
CA ARG A 28 -11.52 -12.12 -18.75
C ARG A 28 -11.42 -10.61 -18.62
N VAL A 29 -11.79 -10.10 -17.44
CA VAL A 29 -11.56 -8.71 -17.07
C VAL A 29 -10.16 -8.58 -16.51
N LEU A 30 -9.41 -7.61 -17.02
CA LEU A 30 -8.00 -7.35 -16.70
C LEU A 30 -7.77 -5.87 -16.45
N ALA A 31 -6.62 -5.53 -15.88
CA ALA A 31 -6.15 -4.15 -15.70
C ALA A 31 -4.92 -3.90 -16.59
N ILE A 32 -4.96 -2.88 -17.44
CA ILE A 32 -3.85 -2.52 -18.32
C ILE A 32 -3.22 -1.22 -17.86
N LYS A 33 -2.00 -1.29 -17.31
CA LYS A 33 -1.18 -0.14 -16.92
C LYS A 33 -0.36 0.32 -18.12
N LYS A 34 -0.74 1.47 -18.70
CA LYS A 34 0.03 2.13 -19.74
C LYS A 34 1.10 3.00 -19.10
N LEU A 35 2.37 2.69 -19.32
CA LEU A 35 3.48 3.48 -18.80
C LEU A 35 3.65 4.75 -19.62
N ILE A 36 3.78 5.90 -18.93
CA ILE A 36 4.02 7.19 -19.57
C ILE A 36 5.52 7.34 -19.75
N LYS A 37 5.99 7.56 -20.99
CA LYS A 37 7.37 8.01 -21.21
C LYS A 37 7.54 9.35 -20.50
N GLY A 38 8.35 9.36 -19.44
CA GLY A 38 8.74 10.61 -18.78
C GLY A 38 9.42 11.53 -19.79
N SER A 39 9.06 12.81 -19.79
CA SER A 39 9.67 13.84 -20.64
C SER A 39 11.12 14.16 -20.25
N SER A 40 11.65 13.54 -19.22
CA SER A 40 13.06 13.61 -18.85
C SER A 40 13.73 12.29 -19.16
N THR A 41 14.67 12.36 -20.09
CA THR A 41 15.66 11.35 -20.49
C THR A 41 16.56 10.92 -19.34
N LYS A 42 15.99 10.35 -18.28
CA LYS A 42 16.78 9.71 -17.23
C LYS A 42 16.65 8.20 -17.43
N GLU A 43 17.75 7.57 -17.82
CA GLU A 43 17.98 6.12 -17.90
C GLU A 43 17.39 5.34 -16.70
N GLY A 44 17.17 6.03 -15.57
CA GLY A 44 16.59 5.47 -14.36
C GLY A 44 15.13 4.99 -14.46
N THR A 45 14.29 5.61 -15.32
CA THR A 45 12.86 5.25 -15.44
C THR A 45 12.68 3.98 -16.27
N GLU A 46 13.45 3.80 -17.33
CA GLU A 46 13.42 2.58 -18.16
C GLU A 46 13.94 1.37 -17.37
N LEU A 47 15.03 1.56 -16.60
CA LEU A 47 15.58 0.52 -15.73
C LEU A 47 14.62 0.13 -14.60
N ALA A 48 13.86 1.07 -14.03
CA ALA A 48 12.85 0.77 -13.01
C ALA A 48 11.71 -0.07 -13.61
N THR A 49 11.23 0.30 -14.79
CA THR A 49 10.20 -0.44 -15.53
C THR A 49 10.62 -1.85 -15.88
N LEU A 50 11.83 -2.03 -16.46
CA LEU A 50 12.34 -3.35 -16.79
C LEU A 50 12.48 -4.23 -15.55
N ARG A 51 12.88 -3.65 -14.43
CA ARG A 51 13.02 -4.35 -13.16
C ARG A 51 11.67 -4.76 -12.59
N GLU A 52 10.66 -3.89 -12.63
CA GLU A 52 9.28 -4.21 -12.25
C GLU A 52 8.76 -5.41 -13.05
N ILE A 53 8.98 -5.40 -14.37
CA ILE A 53 8.60 -6.49 -15.27
C ILE A 53 9.28 -7.80 -14.88
N MET A 54 10.62 -7.78 -14.68
CA MET A 54 11.39 -8.97 -14.32
C MET A 54 10.94 -9.55 -12.98
N LEU A 55 10.76 -8.70 -11.96
CA LEU A 55 10.32 -9.12 -10.64
C LEU A 55 8.93 -9.75 -10.65
N LEU A 56 7.97 -9.13 -11.32
CA LEU A 56 6.60 -9.62 -11.43
C LEU A 56 6.48 -10.89 -12.25
N HIS A 57 7.37 -11.11 -13.20
CA HIS A 57 7.38 -12.36 -13.97
C HIS A 57 7.77 -13.58 -13.12
N GLU A 58 8.68 -13.39 -12.17
CA GLU A 58 9.17 -14.46 -11.28
C GLU A 58 8.30 -14.65 -10.04
N LEU A 59 7.63 -13.58 -9.56
CA LEU A 59 6.80 -13.64 -8.36
C LEU A 59 5.40 -14.18 -8.69
N LYS A 60 5.18 -15.48 -8.43
CA LYS A 60 3.87 -16.13 -8.55
C LYS A 60 3.40 -16.60 -7.19
N HIS A 61 2.40 -15.92 -6.63
CA HIS A 61 1.81 -16.25 -5.33
C HIS A 61 0.38 -15.73 -5.25
N GLU A 62 -0.50 -16.43 -4.52
CA GLU A 62 -1.91 -16.05 -4.37
C GLU A 62 -2.09 -14.61 -3.88
N ASN A 63 -1.24 -14.14 -2.97
CA ASN A 63 -1.33 -12.80 -2.37
C ASN A 63 -0.34 -11.79 -3.00
N VAL A 64 0.12 -12.02 -4.22
CA VAL A 64 0.91 -11.08 -5.04
C VAL A 64 0.18 -10.87 -6.36
N ILE A 65 0.13 -9.61 -6.83
CA ILE A 65 -0.53 -9.26 -8.09
C ILE A 65 0.06 -10.04 -9.26
N ASP A 66 -0.77 -10.72 -10.03
CA ASP A 66 -0.32 -11.49 -11.19
C ASP A 66 -0.21 -10.60 -12.43
N MET A 67 0.99 -10.55 -13.01
CA MET A 67 1.22 -9.96 -14.32
C MET A 67 0.98 -11.02 -15.40
N VAL A 68 -0.03 -10.80 -16.25
CA VAL A 68 -0.46 -11.71 -17.29
C VAL A 68 0.41 -11.59 -18.54
N GLU A 69 0.67 -10.36 -18.98
CA GLU A 69 1.37 -10.07 -20.24
C GLU A 69 2.04 -8.69 -20.20
N VAL A 70 3.06 -8.53 -21.05
CA VAL A 70 3.69 -7.24 -21.35
C VAL A 70 3.73 -7.08 -22.87
N PHE A 71 3.28 -5.96 -23.39
CA PHE A 71 3.37 -5.67 -24.81
C PHE A 71 3.67 -4.20 -25.11
N MET A 72 4.15 -3.92 -26.31
CA MET A 72 4.35 -2.56 -26.80
C MET A 72 3.21 -2.16 -27.75
N HIS A 73 2.66 -0.96 -27.54
CA HIS A 73 1.68 -0.38 -28.45
C HIS A 73 1.87 1.14 -28.53
N ASN A 74 1.93 1.71 -29.75
CA ASN A 74 2.18 3.14 -29.98
C ASN A 74 3.38 3.68 -29.20
N ALA A 75 4.53 2.98 -29.27
CA ALA A 75 5.77 3.29 -28.58
C ALA A 75 5.65 3.44 -27.04
N ALA A 76 4.61 2.87 -26.42
CA ALA A 76 4.43 2.78 -24.99
C ALA A 76 4.40 1.32 -24.53
N ILE A 77 4.97 1.05 -23.35
CA ILE A 77 4.90 -0.26 -22.70
C ILE A 77 3.55 -0.35 -21.98
N HIS A 78 2.88 -1.47 -22.16
CA HIS A 78 1.65 -1.82 -21.49
C HIS A 78 1.88 -3.09 -20.67
N LEU A 79 1.57 -3.01 -19.37
CA LEU A 79 1.59 -4.13 -18.43
C LEU A 79 0.16 -4.58 -18.20
N VAL A 80 -0.12 -5.86 -18.39
CA VAL A 80 -1.44 -6.45 -18.19
C VAL A 80 -1.43 -7.22 -16.88
N PHE A 81 -2.35 -6.87 -15.98
CA PHE A 81 -2.50 -7.49 -14.68
C PHE A 81 -3.88 -8.15 -14.53
N GLU A 82 -3.97 -9.07 -13.59
CA GLU A 82 -5.27 -9.48 -13.08
C GLU A 82 -6.06 -8.25 -12.57
N PHE A 83 -7.38 -8.30 -12.72
CA PHE A 83 -8.23 -7.20 -12.29
C PHE A 83 -8.52 -7.29 -10.79
N CYS A 84 -8.25 -6.20 -10.08
CA CYS A 84 -8.68 -6.01 -8.71
C CYS A 84 -9.79 -4.96 -8.67
N ALA A 85 -10.80 -5.20 -7.84
CA ALA A 85 -12.01 -4.38 -7.81
C ALA A 85 -11.84 -3.10 -6.96
N THR A 86 -10.91 -3.13 -6.00
CA THR A 86 -10.61 -2.02 -5.09
C THR A 86 -9.24 -2.25 -4.43
N ASP A 87 -8.90 -1.43 -3.44
CA ASP A 87 -7.72 -1.54 -2.58
C ASP A 87 -8.07 -1.29 -1.11
N LEU A 88 -7.13 -1.53 -0.19
CA LEU A 88 -7.39 -1.33 1.24
C LEU A 88 -7.51 0.16 1.63
N GLU A 89 -7.01 1.09 0.84
CA GLU A 89 -7.22 2.52 1.09
C GLU A 89 -8.68 2.90 0.92
N ALA A 90 -9.32 2.41 -0.13
CA ALA A 90 -10.77 2.55 -0.33
C ALA A 90 -11.56 1.84 0.77
N VAL A 91 -11.15 0.63 1.17
CA VAL A 91 -11.79 -0.11 2.28
C VAL A 91 -11.73 0.68 3.59
N ILE A 92 -10.60 1.34 3.88
CA ILE A 92 -10.44 2.17 5.08
C ILE A 92 -11.31 3.42 5.01
N LYS A 93 -11.36 4.10 3.87
CA LYS A 93 -12.03 5.41 3.70
C LYS A 93 -13.55 5.29 3.56
N GLU A 94 -14.04 4.27 2.86
CA GLU A 94 -15.46 4.11 2.55
C GLU A 94 -16.21 3.39 3.69
N THR A 95 -16.28 4.02 4.87
CA THR A 95 -16.85 3.43 6.10
C THR A 95 -18.31 3.00 5.97
N ALA A 96 -19.08 3.67 5.14
CA ALA A 96 -20.48 3.30 4.86
C ALA A 96 -20.61 2.01 4.05
N ARG A 97 -19.54 1.64 3.28
CA ARG A 97 -19.51 0.49 2.40
C ARG A 97 -18.82 -0.71 3.05
N TYR A 98 -17.76 -0.47 3.79
CA TYR A 98 -16.93 -1.51 4.37
C TYR A 98 -16.92 -1.44 5.90
N GLU A 99 -17.42 -2.50 6.50
CA GLU A 99 -17.24 -2.74 7.91
C GLU A 99 -15.87 -3.37 8.17
N LEU A 100 -15.12 -2.84 9.13
CA LEU A 100 -13.83 -3.39 9.56
C LEU A 100 -13.97 -3.90 10.99
N ASP A 101 -14.44 -5.13 11.15
CA ASP A 101 -14.37 -5.88 12.39
C ASP A 101 -13.00 -6.57 12.56
N ALA A 102 -12.75 -7.12 13.73
CA ALA A 102 -11.48 -7.77 14.04
C ALA A 102 -11.17 -8.96 13.13
N ALA A 103 -12.18 -9.73 12.71
CA ALA A 103 -12.01 -10.89 11.84
C ALA A 103 -11.57 -10.46 10.42
N ARG A 104 -12.18 -9.41 9.87
CA ARG A 104 -11.81 -8.87 8.55
C ARG A 104 -10.42 -8.26 8.57
N ILE A 105 -10.08 -7.48 9.61
CA ILE A 105 -8.73 -6.92 9.75
C ILE A 105 -7.70 -8.05 9.80
N LYS A 106 -7.95 -9.13 10.57
CA LYS A 106 -7.08 -10.31 10.60
C LYS A 106 -6.94 -10.96 9.21
N GLY A 107 -8.04 -11.11 8.48
CA GLY A 107 -8.04 -11.67 7.13
C GLY A 107 -7.17 -10.85 6.16
N TYR A 108 -7.35 -9.53 6.13
CA TYR A 108 -6.54 -8.64 5.29
C TYR A 108 -5.05 -8.69 5.68
N MET A 109 -4.75 -8.65 6.97
CA MET A 109 -3.37 -8.68 7.46
C MET A 109 -2.69 -10.02 7.19
N GLN A 110 -3.40 -11.14 7.38
CA GLN A 110 -2.86 -12.47 7.12
C GLN A 110 -2.49 -12.64 5.64
N ALA A 111 -3.38 -12.24 4.74
CA ALA A 111 -3.13 -12.30 3.30
C ALA A 111 -1.97 -11.38 2.89
N THR A 112 -1.91 -10.15 3.44
CA THR A 112 -0.79 -9.22 3.22
C THR A 112 0.53 -9.83 3.64
N LEU A 113 0.60 -10.40 4.85
CA LEU A 113 1.82 -11.00 5.37
C LEU A 113 2.24 -12.26 4.60
N ARG A 114 1.29 -13.09 4.10
CA ARG A 114 1.61 -14.23 3.22
C ARG A 114 2.29 -13.77 1.94
N GLY A 115 1.72 -12.76 1.26
CA GLY A 115 2.34 -12.17 0.08
C GLY A 115 3.71 -11.59 0.38
N LEU A 116 3.85 -10.85 1.49
CA LEU A 116 5.11 -10.22 1.88
C LEU A 116 6.18 -11.25 2.27
N ALA A 117 5.83 -12.31 3.02
CA ALA A 117 6.76 -13.38 3.36
C ALA A 117 7.31 -14.06 2.11
N TRP A 118 6.46 -14.31 1.09
CA TRP A 118 6.88 -14.84 -0.20
C TRP A 118 7.85 -13.90 -0.95
N ILE A 119 7.54 -12.60 -0.99
CA ILE A 119 8.38 -11.56 -1.59
C ILE A 119 9.75 -11.55 -0.92
N HIS A 120 9.79 -11.57 0.42
CA HIS A 120 11.04 -11.58 1.19
C HIS A 120 11.81 -12.88 1.02
N ALA A 121 11.14 -14.04 0.95
CA ALA A 121 11.78 -15.33 0.66
C ALA A 121 12.40 -15.39 -0.74
N SER A 122 11.88 -14.57 -1.67
CA SER A 122 12.43 -14.37 -3.02
C SER A 122 13.54 -13.30 -3.08
N TRP A 123 14.06 -12.88 -1.94
CA TRP A 123 15.10 -11.85 -1.81
C TRP A 123 14.73 -10.48 -2.37
N ILE A 124 13.45 -10.11 -2.27
CA ILE A 124 12.92 -8.84 -2.78
C ILE A 124 12.39 -8.01 -1.61
N LEU A 125 12.70 -6.71 -1.60
CA LEU A 125 12.07 -5.69 -0.78
C LEU A 125 11.03 -4.97 -1.63
N HIS A 126 9.83 -4.78 -1.10
CA HIS A 126 8.76 -4.05 -1.78
C HIS A 126 9.01 -2.54 -1.76
N ARG A 127 9.26 -1.96 -0.58
CA ARG A 127 9.67 -0.57 -0.33
C ARG A 127 8.62 0.51 -0.65
N ASP A 128 7.38 0.14 -0.92
CA ASP A 128 6.25 1.08 -1.01
C ASP A 128 4.93 0.45 -0.54
N LEU A 129 4.98 -0.28 0.59
CA LEU A 129 3.76 -0.80 1.18
C LEU A 129 2.95 0.33 1.81
N LYS A 130 1.69 0.40 1.40
CA LYS A 130 0.64 1.31 1.89
C LYS A 130 -0.72 0.70 1.54
N PRO A 131 -1.83 1.15 2.15
CA PRO A 131 -3.15 0.58 1.85
C PRO A 131 -3.52 0.59 0.36
N GLY A 132 -3.16 1.65 -0.39
CA GLY A 132 -3.44 1.76 -1.83
C GLY A 132 -2.63 0.80 -2.72
N ASN A 133 -1.60 0.13 -2.20
CA ASN A 133 -0.82 -0.90 -2.91
C ASN A 133 -1.20 -2.33 -2.48
N LEU A 134 -2.22 -2.47 -1.63
CA LEU A 134 -2.83 -3.72 -1.24
C LEU A 134 -4.19 -3.85 -1.93
N PHE A 135 -4.17 -4.42 -3.14
CA PHE A 135 -5.35 -4.55 -3.98
C PHE A 135 -6.25 -5.68 -3.48
N LEU A 136 -7.54 -5.59 -3.79
CA LEU A 136 -8.54 -6.58 -3.41
C LEU A 136 -9.22 -7.10 -4.68
N SER A 137 -9.08 -8.40 -4.93
CA SER A 137 -9.74 -9.06 -6.06
C SER A 137 -11.27 -9.08 -5.86
N PRO A 138 -12.05 -9.31 -6.92
CA PRO A 138 -13.50 -9.47 -6.79
C PRO A 138 -13.92 -10.56 -5.79
N ASP A 139 -13.07 -11.59 -5.61
CA ASP A 139 -13.32 -12.74 -4.74
C ASP A 139 -12.81 -12.56 -3.30
N GLY A 140 -12.29 -11.38 -2.96
CA GLY A 140 -11.82 -11.06 -1.61
C GLY A 140 -10.35 -11.41 -1.33
N VAL A 141 -9.58 -11.79 -2.35
CA VAL A 141 -8.14 -12.06 -2.17
C VAL A 141 -7.36 -10.76 -2.18
N VAL A 142 -6.57 -10.53 -1.11
CA VAL A 142 -5.63 -9.40 -1.06
C VAL A 142 -4.40 -9.72 -1.91
N LYS A 143 -4.00 -8.76 -2.72
CA LYS A 143 -2.87 -8.82 -3.64
C LYS A 143 -1.89 -7.68 -3.36
N VAL A 144 -0.67 -8.00 -2.94
CA VAL A 144 0.43 -7.02 -2.85
C VAL A 144 0.83 -6.64 -4.26
N GLY A 145 0.85 -5.35 -4.58
CA GLY A 145 1.18 -4.86 -5.92
C GLY A 145 1.89 -3.51 -5.91
N ASP A 146 2.13 -2.97 -7.10
CA ASP A 146 2.95 -1.79 -7.38
C ASP A 146 4.44 -1.95 -6.98
N PHE A 147 5.15 -2.77 -7.74
CA PHE A 147 6.58 -3.10 -7.55
C PHE A 147 7.54 -2.05 -8.15
N GLY A 148 7.05 -0.86 -8.51
CA GLY A 148 7.87 0.19 -9.13
C GLY A 148 9.09 0.62 -8.32
N LEU A 149 9.04 0.48 -6.99
CA LEU A 149 10.16 0.76 -6.09
C LEU A 149 10.87 -0.50 -5.58
N ALA A 150 10.44 -1.70 -5.95
CA ALA A 150 11.00 -2.96 -5.44
C ALA A 150 12.47 -3.17 -5.83
N ARG A 151 13.21 -3.93 -5.02
CA ARG A 151 14.64 -4.25 -5.23
C ARG A 151 15.01 -5.60 -4.64
N PHE A 152 15.95 -6.28 -5.29
CA PHE A 152 16.64 -7.41 -4.67
C PHE A 152 17.51 -6.96 -3.50
N PHE A 153 17.54 -7.72 -2.42
CA PHE A 153 18.42 -7.51 -1.27
C PHE A 153 19.39 -8.69 -1.07
N GLY A 154 20.29 -8.59 -0.09
CA GLY A 154 21.26 -9.65 0.22
C GLY A 154 22.64 -9.44 -0.40
N SER A 155 22.87 -8.41 -1.21
CA SER A 155 24.24 -8.04 -1.64
C SER A 155 24.88 -7.10 -0.61
N PRO A 156 26.00 -7.48 0.03
CA PRO A 156 26.62 -6.70 1.10
C PRO A 156 27.17 -5.34 0.64
N GLU A 157 27.41 -5.16 -0.65
CA GLU A 157 27.95 -3.91 -1.22
C GLU A 157 26.85 -2.98 -1.77
N ARG A 158 25.59 -3.41 -1.78
CA ARG A 158 24.52 -2.67 -2.43
C ARG A 158 23.96 -1.58 -1.55
N LYS A 159 24.27 -0.34 -1.87
CA LYS A 159 23.62 0.84 -1.26
C LYS A 159 22.24 1.06 -1.87
N TYR A 160 21.25 1.32 -1.04
CA TYR A 160 19.89 1.63 -1.46
C TYR A 160 19.60 3.13 -1.34
N THR A 161 18.62 3.62 -2.08
CA THR A 161 18.13 4.99 -1.92
C THR A 161 17.26 5.09 -0.67
N GLY A 162 17.52 6.08 0.20
CA GLY A 162 16.75 6.28 1.42
C GLY A 162 15.36 6.89 1.19
N GLN A 163 15.16 7.65 0.09
CA GLN A 163 13.89 8.31 -0.24
C GLN A 163 12.94 7.37 -1.01
N VAL A 164 12.57 6.28 -0.38
CA VAL A 164 11.57 5.32 -0.85
C VAL A 164 10.45 5.24 0.19
N VAL A 165 9.36 4.58 -0.12
CA VAL A 165 8.16 4.46 0.72
C VAL A 165 7.42 5.79 0.87
N THR A 166 6.11 5.75 0.78
CA THR A 166 5.25 6.87 1.15
C THR A 166 5.53 7.23 2.61
N ARG A 167 5.84 8.50 2.91
CA ARG A 167 6.43 8.96 4.18
C ARG A 167 5.73 8.41 5.42
N TRP A 168 4.42 8.36 5.43
CA TRP A 168 3.63 7.91 6.60
C TRP A 168 3.87 6.45 7.00
N TYR A 169 4.37 5.63 6.07
CA TYR A 169 4.67 4.21 6.27
C TYR A 169 6.17 3.91 6.28
N ARG A 170 7.01 4.98 6.23
CA ARG A 170 8.46 4.85 6.14
C ARG A 170 9.06 4.50 7.49
N ALA A 171 9.88 3.45 7.52
CA ALA A 171 10.60 3.01 8.71
C ALA A 171 11.61 4.07 9.19
N PRO A 172 11.86 4.17 10.52
CA PRO A 172 12.72 5.19 11.09
C PRO A 172 14.17 5.11 10.57
N GLU A 173 14.71 3.92 10.31
CA GLU A 173 16.02 3.75 9.68
C GLU A 173 16.13 4.41 8.31
N LEU A 174 15.06 4.40 7.53
CA LEU A 174 15.01 5.08 6.23
C LEU A 174 14.92 6.60 6.38
N LEU A 175 14.24 7.08 7.40
CA LEU A 175 14.15 8.51 7.72
C LEU A 175 15.51 9.06 8.23
N PHE A 176 16.31 8.21 8.86
CA PHE A 176 17.68 8.51 9.26
C PHE A 176 18.72 8.22 8.16
N GLY A 177 18.26 8.01 6.91
CA GLY A 177 19.16 7.91 5.75
C GLY A 177 19.95 6.62 5.67
N ALA A 178 19.53 5.54 6.33
CA ALA A 178 20.18 4.24 6.22
C ALA A 178 20.34 3.82 4.76
N LYS A 179 21.55 3.45 4.37
CA LYS A 179 21.89 2.97 3.01
C LYS A 179 21.90 1.45 2.91
N PHE A 180 21.97 0.79 4.05
CA PHE A 180 21.89 -0.66 4.18
C PHE A 180 20.70 -0.97 5.07
N TYR A 181 19.72 -1.67 4.53
CA TYR A 181 18.50 -2.06 5.24
C TYR A 181 17.92 -3.34 4.64
N GLY A 182 17.08 -4.01 5.38
CA GLY A 182 16.52 -5.31 5.03
C GLY A 182 14.99 -5.33 5.06
N PRO A 183 14.40 -6.53 5.11
CA PRO A 183 12.95 -6.77 5.11
C PRO A 183 12.16 -6.03 6.19
N GLY A 184 12.81 -5.67 7.29
CA GLY A 184 12.18 -4.91 8.39
C GLY A 184 11.51 -3.61 7.97
N VAL A 185 11.98 -2.95 6.89
CA VAL A 185 11.35 -1.70 6.41
C VAL A 185 9.92 -1.92 5.91
N ASP A 186 9.66 -3.05 5.24
CA ASP A 186 8.33 -3.43 4.78
C ASP A 186 7.44 -3.86 5.95
N VAL A 187 8.00 -4.53 6.96
CA VAL A 187 7.28 -4.94 8.16
C VAL A 187 6.84 -3.75 9.00
N TRP A 188 7.66 -2.70 9.09
CA TRP A 188 7.24 -1.43 9.69
C TRP A 188 6.01 -0.85 8.98
N SER A 189 6.04 -0.82 7.64
CA SER A 189 4.90 -0.36 6.84
C SER A 189 3.64 -1.18 7.11
N VAL A 190 3.77 -2.52 7.26
CA VAL A 190 2.66 -3.42 7.65
C VAL A 190 2.11 -3.05 9.03
N GLY A 191 2.97 -2.73 10.00
CA GLY A 191 2.55 -2.23 11.31
C GLY A 191 1.74 -0.93 11.23
N CYS A 192 2.18 0.02 10.38
CA CYS A 192 1.42 1.25 10.13
C CYS A 192 0.06 0.98 9.47
N ILE A 193 -0.01 0.03 8.53
CA ILE A 193 -1.25 -0.38 7.86
C ILE A 193 -2.20 -1.05 8.85
N LEU A 194 -1.72 -1.94 9.73
CA LEU A 194 -2.54 -2.53 10.80
C LEU A 194 -3.13 -1.46 11.72
N ALA A 195 -2.29 -0.51 12.14
CA ALA A 195 -2.76 0.62 12.96
C ALA A 195 -3.85 1.44 12.25
N GLU A 196 -3.67 1.71 10.95
CA GLU A 196 -4.63 2.46 10.14
C GLU A 196 -5.94 1.70 9.92
N LEU A 197 -5.91 0.38 9.72
CA LEU A 197 -7.12 -0.46 9.67
C LEU A 197 -7.92 -0.42 10.98
N LEU A 198 -7.24 -0.38 12.12
CA LEU A 198 -7.87 -0.26 13.44
C LEU A 198 -8.46 1.13 13.69
N LEU A 199 -7.78 2.20 13.25
CA LEU A 199 -8.16 3.59 13.50
C LEU A 199 -9.05 4.20 12.42
N ARG A 200 -9.07 3.65 11.21
CA ARG A 200 -9.68 4.23 10.01
C ARG A 200 -9.07 5.57 9.56
N VAL A 201 -7.92 5.92 10.10
CA VAL A 201 -7.13 7.11 9.73
C VAL A 201 -5.64 6.78 9.79
N PRO A 202 -4.79 7.46 8.99
CA PRO A 202 -3.34 7.24 9.04
C PRO A 202 -2.78 7.37 10.46
N TYR A 203 -1.94 6.41 10.87
CA TYR A 203 -1.39 6.37 12.22
C TYR A 203 -0.32 7.45 12.46
N LEU A 204 0.60 7.63 11.52
CA LEU A 204 1.76 8.52 11.65
C LEU A 204 1.85 9.48 10.44
N PRO A 205 0.92 10.46 10.26
CA PRO A 205 0.87 11.32 9.07
C PRO A 205 1.78 12.54 9.16
N GLY A 206 3.09 12.41 8.96
CA GLY A 206 4.06 13.52 8.92
C GLY A 206 4.14 14.22 7.56
N GLN A 207 4.28 15.54 7.55
CA GLN A 207 4.36 16.36 6.33
C GLN A 207 5.81 16.53 5.83
N SER A 208 6.79 16.35 6.71
CA SER A 208 8.23 16.34 6.40
C SER A 208 8.90 15.14 7.08
N ASP A 209 10.13 14.82 6.69
CA ASP A 209 10.87 13.69 7.30
C ASP A 209 11.15 13.95 8.79
N ILE A 210 11.41 15.20 9.16
CA ILE A 210 11.61 15.61 10.58
C ILE A 210 10.28 15.47 11.36
N GLU A 211 9.17 15.93 10.80
CA GLU A 211 7.86 15.76 11.45
C GLU A 211 7.47 14.28 11.54
N GLN A 212 7.79 13.49 10.51
CA GLN A 212 7.55 12.04 10.55
C GLN A 212 8.33 11.39 11.70
N LEU A 213 9.62 11.70 11.87
CA LEU A 213 10.42 11.22 13.00
C LEU A 213 9.82 11.69 14.34
N SER A 214 9.42 12.96 14.44
CA SER A 214 8.76 13.48 15.65
C SER A 214 7.51 12.68 16.01
N ARG A 215 6.65 12.38 15.02
CA ARG A 215 5.43 11.55 15.24
C ARG A 215 5.77 10.12 15.64
N VAL A 216 6.79 9.53 15.01
CA VAL A 216 7.28 8.20 15.38
C VAL A 216 7.76 8.20 16.83
N PHE A 217 8.55 9.19 17.26
CA PHE A 217 9.09 9.24 18.61
C PHE A 217 8.03 9.57 19.67
N THR A 218 7.05 10.42 19.33
CA THR A 218 5.91 10.63 20.22
C THR A 218 5.14 9.33 20.46
N ALA A 219 4.97 8.50 19.42
CA ALA A 219 4.22 7.26 19.53
C ALA A 219 5.04 6.09 20.11
N ARG A 220 6.34 6.00 19.77
CA ARG A 220 7.17 4.81 20.04
C ARG A 220 8.36 5.06 20.97
N GLY A 221 8.51 6.29 21.45
CA GLY A 221 9.66 6.74 22.24
C GLY A 221 10.85 7.13 21.36
N THR A 222 11.72 7.98 21.89
CA THR A 222 12.97 8.36 21.20
C THR A 222 13.99 7.24 21.38
N PRO A 223 14.59 6.70 20.30
CA PRO A 223 15.59 5.65 20.40
C PRO A 223 16.90 6.22 21.00
N THR A 224 17.63 5.36 21.69
CA THR A 224 19.00 5.59 22.18
C THR A 224 19.90 4.47 21.69
N ASP A 225 21.22 4.64 21.78
CA ASP A 225 22.16 3.57 21.43
C ASP A 225 22.03 2.33 22.35
N GLU A 226 21.36 2.44 23.50
CA GLU A 226 21.00 1.31 24.35
C GLU A 226 19.82 0.51 23.76
N THR A 227 18.81 1.20 23.23
CA THR A 227 17.57 0.58 22.67
C THR A 227 17.67 0.26 21.19
N TRP A 228 18.58 0.93 20.49
CA TRP A 228 18.90 0.68 19.08
C TRP A 228 20.38 0.98 18.84
N PRO A 229 21.27 -0.02 19.05
CA PRO A 229 22.71 0.14 18.89
C PRO A 229 23.09 0.67 17.49
N GLY A 230 23.90 1.77 17.49
CA GLY A 230 24.36 2.41 16.27
C GLY A 230 23.35 3.35 15.61
N VAL A 231 22.23 3.69 16.26
CA VAL A 231 21.26 4.65 15.73
C VAL A 231 21.89 6.03 15.53
N SER A 232 22.80 6.43 16.42
CA SER A 232 23.52 7.72 16.33
C SER A 232 24.53 7.78 15.17
N ASP A 233 24.93 6.64 14.60
CA ASP A 233 25.84 6.56 13.45
C ASP A 233 25.13 6.64 12.09
N LEU A 234 23.80 6.70 12.09
CA LEU A 234 23.02 6.77 10.84
C LEU A 234 23.26 8.12 10.13
N PRO A 235 23.36 8.13 8.77
CA PRO A 235 23.81 9.31 8.01
C PRO A 235 23.06 10.61 8.28
N ASP A 236 21.74 10.54 8.45
CA ASP A 236 20.86 11.68 8.65
C ASP A 236 20.32 11.72 10.09
N TYR A 237 21.07 11.13 11.04
CA TYR A 237 20.69 11.15 12.45
C TYR A 237 20.64 12.58 12.98
N ILE A 238 19.56 12.88 13.69
CA ILE A 238 19.34 14.14 14.39
C ILE A 238 18.89 13.78 15.81
N ALA A 239 19.51 14.39 16.80
CA ALA A 239 19.09 14.24 18.19
C ALA A 239 17.75 14.93 18.43
N PHE A 240 16.80 14.21 19.01
CA PHE A 240 15.51 14.73 19.45
C PHE A 240 15.46 14.82 20.98
N GLN A 241 14.55 15.66 21.47
CA GLN A 241 14.21 15.63 22.89
C GLN A 241 13.66 14.24 23.26
N PRO A 242 14.12 13.64 24.36
CA PRO A 242 13.64 12.33 24.78
C PRO A 242 12.13 12.32 24.99
N GLN A 243 11.48 11.35 24.36
CA GLN A 243 10.04 11.08 24.48
C GLN A 243 9.88 9.68 25.10
N PRO A 244 9.02 9.49 26.10
CA PRO A 244 8.71 8.16 26.60
C PRO A 244 7.86 7.38 25.57
N VAL A 245 7.92 6.05 25.63
CA VAL A 245 7.03 5.19 24.83
C VAL A 245 5.59 5.40 25.29
N GLN A 246 4.71 5.74 24.35
CA GLN A 246 3.27 5.81 24.63
C GLN A 246 2.67 4.41 24.64
N PRO A 247 1.90 4.02 25.67
CA PRO A 247 1.21 2.73 25.68
C PRO A 247 0.21 2.64 24.52
N LEU A 248 0.38 1.65 23.65
CA LEU A 248 -0.54 1.43 22.52
C LEU A 248 -2.01 1.28 22.98
N ARG A 249 -2.23 0.75 24.19
CA ARG A 249 -3.56 0.58 24.81
C ARG A 249 -4.33 1.89 24.93
N GLU A 250 -3.65 3.02 25.13
CA GLU A 250 -4.30 4.32 25.25
C GLU A 250 -4.96 4.78 23.95
N LEU A 251 -4.36 4.44 22.82
CA LEU A 251 -4.90 4.79 21.50
C LEU A 251 -5.79 3.69 20.92
N PHE A 252 -5.43 2.43 21.12
CA PHE A 252 -6.14 1.26 20.59
C PHE A 252 -6.97 0.57 21.67
N THR A 253 -7.91 1.30 22.25
CA THR A 253 -8.69 0.87 23.44
C THR A 253 -9.52 -0.39 23.22
N ALA A 254 -9.99 -0.63 21.99
CA ALA A 254 -10.78 -1.80 21.60
C ALA A 254 -9.93 -2.99 21.12
N ALA A 255 -8.59 -2.83 20.97
CA ALA A 255 -7.73 -3.89 20.49
C ALA A 255 -7.47 -4.94 21.58
N THR A 256 -7.34 -6.21 21.18
CA THR A 256 -6.92 -7.30 22.09
C THR A 256 -5.43 -7.20 22.41
N ASP A 257 -4.98 -7.89 23.47
CA ASP A 257 -3.55 -7.92 23.81
C ASP A 257 -2.70 -8.52 22.69
N ASP A 258 -3.20 -9.54 21.99
CA ASP A 258 -2.52 -10.13 20.82
C ASP A 258 -2.39 -9.14 19.66
N THR A 259 -3.42 -8.30 19.45
CA THR A 259 -3.37 -7.22 18.44
C THR A 259 -2.28 -6.21 18.77
N LEU A 260 -2.23 -5.78 20.04
CA LEU A 260 -1.22 -4.82 20.51
C LEU A 260 0.18 -5.42 20.49
N SER A 261 0.30 -6.72 20.81
CA SER A 261 1.56 -7.46 20.74
C SER A 261 2.12 -7.50 19.32
N LEU A 262 1.30 -7.90 18.33
CA LEU A 262 1.73 -7.91 16.92
C LEU A 262 2.08 -6.49 16.43
N LEU A 263 1.23 -5.51 16.76
CA LEU A 263 1.48 -4.11 16.38
C LEU A 263 2.81 -3.62 16.95
N ASN A 264 3.08 -3.93 18.22
CA ASN A 264 4.35 -3.59 18.89
C ASN A 264 5.55 -4.26 18.20
N ALA A 265 5.45 -5.56 17.87
CA ALA A 265 6.49 -6.33 17.20
C ALA A 265 6.81 -5.79 15.78
N CYS A 266 5.79 -5.35 15.03
CA CYS A 266 5.96 -4.72 13.71
C CYS A 266 6.58 -3.32 13.81
N LEU A 267 6.22 -2.55 14.85
CA LEU A 267 6.67 -1.17 15.08
C LEU A 267 7.84 -1.08 16.06
N THR A 268 8.65 -2.13 16.18
CA THR A 268 9.90 -2.10 16.93
C THR A 268 10.90 -1.17 16.24
N MET A 269 11.48 -0.23 17.01
CA MET A 269 12.36 0.81 16.49
C MET A 269 13.65 0.22 15.92
N ASN A 270 14.31 -0.66 16.69
CA ASN A 270 15.51 -1.37 16.23
C ASN A 270 15.14 -2.38 15.12
N PRO A 271 15.60 -2.18 13.86
CA PRO A 271 15.25 -3.08 12.75
C PRO A 271 15.78 -4.50 12.93
N ALA A 272 16.81 -4.71 13.75
CA ALA A 272 17.35 -6.04 14.04
C ALA A 272 16.45 -6.87 14.97
N GLU A 273 15.63 -6.21 15.80
CA GLU A 273 14.68 -6.85 16.72
C GLU A 273 13.25 -6.88 16.17
N ARG A 274 13.01 -6.18 15.06
CA ARG A 274 11.70 -6.14 14.42
C ARG A 274 11.32 -7.52 13.89
N ILE A 275 10.08 -7.94 14.15
CA ILE A 275 9.57 -9.25 13.68
C ILE A 275 9.69 -9.38 12.16
N SER A 276 9.97 -10.59 11.65
CA SER A 276 9.90 -10.86 10.21
C SER A 276 8.47 -11.11 9.75
N ALA A 277 8.18 -10.96 8.44
CA ALA A 277 6.86 -11.26 7.89
C ALA A 277 6.44 -12.72 8.14
N GLN A 278 7.38 -13.66 8.05
CA GLN A 278 7.14 -15.09 8.33
C GLN A 278 6.80 -15.31 9.81
N ALA A 279 7.58 -14.75 10.73
CA ALA A 279 7.31 -14.89 12.16
C ALA A 279 6.00 -14.20 12.58
N ALA A 280 5.64 -13.08 11.92
CA ALA A 280 4.37 -12.41 12.15
C ALA A 280 3.17 -13.28 11.79
N LEU A 281 3.25 -14.15 10.77
CA LEU A 281 2.19 -15.11 10.42
C LEU A 281 1.96 -16.16 11.51
N GLU A 282 2.99 -16.48 12.31
CA GLU A 282 2.96 -17.45 13.40
C GLU A 282 2.55 -16.82 14.74
N HIS A 283 2.32 -15.49 14.75
CA HIS A 283 1.94 -14.76 15.97
C HIS A 283 0.54 -15.15 16.47
N ALA A 284 0.35 -15.18 17.79
CA ALA A 284 -0.90 -15.52 18.47
C ALA A 284 -2.12 -14.72 17.96
N TYR A 285 -1.91 -13.51 17.44
CA TYR A 285 -2.94 -12.69 16.82
C TYR A 285 -3.78 -13.43 15.78
N PHE A 286 -3.18 -14.32 14.97
CA PHE A 286 -3.90 -15.04 13.92
C PHE A 286 -4.58 -16.32 14.39
N THR A 287 -4.26 -16.81 15.59
CA THR A 287 -4.86 -18.01 16.18
C THR A 287 -5.85 -17.73 17.30
N SER A 288 -5.87 -16.48 17.84
CA SER A 288 -6.83 -16.04 18.86
C SER A 288 -8.19 -15.68 18.24
N GLU A 289 -9.24 -15.72 19.04
CA GLU A 289 -10.60 -15.31 18.63
C GLU A 289 -10.72 -13.79 18.42
N PRO A 290 -11.53 -13.33 17.45
CA PRO A 290 -12.14 -14.13 16.39
C PRO A 290 -11.08 -14.59 15.37
N PRO A 291 -11.30 -15.72 14.68
CA PRO A 291 -10.41 -16.15 13.61
C PRO A 291 -10.41 -15.15 12.43
N PRO A 292 -9.38 -15.20 11.55
CA PRO A 292 -9.41 -14.41 10.31
C PRO A 292 -10.66 -14.69 9.49
N ALA A 293 -11.30 -13.63 8.98
CA ALA A 293 -12.50 -13.76 8.16
C ALA A 293 -12.23 -14.58 6.88
N PRO A 294 -13.18 -15.40 6.42
CA PRO A 294 -13.07 -16.10 5.15
C PRO A 294 -13.08 -15.13 3.97
N LEU A 295 -12.53 -15.53 2.82
CA LEU A 295 -12.40 -14.68 1.62
C LEU A 295 -13.73 -14.04 1.17
N ALA A 296 -14.84 -14.80 1.27
CA ALA A 296 -16.18 -14.29 0.91
C ALA A 296 -16.59 -13.03 1.70
N ASP A 297 -16.15 -12.93 2.96
CA ASP A 297 -16.44 -11.78 3.81
C ASP A 297 -15.49 -10.60 3.56
N LEU A 298 -14.34 -10.86 2.92
CA LEU A 298 -13.37 -9.86 2.52
C LEU A 298 -13.69 -9.27 1.13
N ALA A 299 -14.54 -9.92 0.34
CA ALA A 299 -14.88 -9.50 -1.01
C ALA A 299 -15.46 -8.08 -1.05
N PRO A 300 -15.11 -7.30 -2.09
CA PRO A 300 -15.64 -5.94 -2.25
C PRO A 300 -17.16 -5.94 -2.37
N LYS A 301 -17.84 -5.16 -1.55
CA LYS A 301 -19.28 -4.95 -1.70
C LYS A 301 -19.57 -4.15 -2.97
N PRO A 302 -20.66 -4.45 -3.71
CA PRO A 302 -21.08 -3.64 -4.84
C PRO A 302 -21.19 -2.16 -4.47
N ALA A 303 -20.78 -1.25 -5.35
CA ALA A 303 -21.04 0.17 -5.13
C ALA A 303 -22.56 0.38 -5.06
N ALA A 304 -23.01 1.17 -4.09
CA ALA A 304 -24.40 1.62 -4.10
C ALA A 304 -24.69 2.30 -5.43
N PRO A 305 -25.85 2.03 -6.08
CA PRO A 305 -26.21 2.71 -7.30
C PRO A 305 -26.16 4.23 -7.05
N LYS A 306 -25.41 4.94 -7.90
CA LYS A 306 -25.44 6.41 -7.87
C LYS A 306 -26.91 6.81 -7.97
N PRO A 307 -27.43 7.71 -7.11
CA PRO A 307 -28.78 8.24 -7.28
C PRO A 307 -28.85 8.77 -8.71
N ALA A 308 -29.89 8.35 -9.43
CA ALA A 308 -30.16 8.81 -10.78
C ALA A 308 -30.13 10.35 -10.72
N ALA A 309 -29.29 10.96 -11.55
CA ALA A 309 -29.31 12.40 -11.70
C ALA A 309 -30.74 12.78 -12.07
N ASP A 310 -31.39 13.54 -11.20
CA ASP A 310 -32.75 14.06 -11.42
C ASP A 310 -32.76 14.71 -12.80
N ALA A 311 -33.43 14.08 -13.73
CA ALA A 311 -33.80 14.65 -15.00
C ALA A 311 -34.95 15.66 -14.70
N GLY A 312 -34.55 16.72 -13.98
CA GLY A 312 -35.39 17.87 -13.68
C GLY A 312 -35.77 18.56 -14.97
N GLY A 313 -37.03 18.42 -15.33
CA GLY A 313 -37.67 18.94 -16.52
C GLY A 313 -37.41 20.44 -16.73
N GLN A 314 -36.99 20.74 -17.93
CA GLN A 314 -37.27 22.01 -18.56
C GLN A 314 -38.71 21.93 -19.08
N GLU A 315 -39.65 22.48 -18.36
CA GLU A 315 -40.86 22.99 -18.95
C GLU A 315 -40.76 24.53 -18.98
N GLY A 316 -40.87 25.00 -20.19
CA GLY A 316 -40.77 26.38 -20.52
C GLY A 316 -41.94 27.22 -20.03
N GLN A 317 -41.71 28.53 -19.95
CA GLN A 317 -42.69 29.52 -20.37
C GLN A 317 -41.98 30.79 -20.79
N GLY A 318 -42.11 31.05 -22.06
CA GLY A 318 -41.79 32.34 -22.61
C GLY A 318 -42.82 33.41 -22.20
N ALA A 319 -42.37 34.66 -22.06
CA ALA A 319 -43.13 35.86 -22.41
C ALA A 319 -42.23 37.09 -22.32
N SER A 320 -41.85 37.61 -23.45
CA SER A 320 -42.06 38.94 -23.96
C SER A 320 -42.22 40.09 -22.95
N LYS A 321 -41.34 41.12 -23.05
CA LYS A 321 -41.59 42.55 -23.39
C LYS A 321 -40.39 43.41 -22.93
N ARG A 322 -39.70 43.97 -23.92
CA ARG A 322 -39.76 45.36 -24.38
C ARG A 322 -39.47 46.44 -23.33
N ALA A 323 -38.37 47.11 -23.55
CA ALA A 323 -38.22 48.53 -23.83
C ALA A 323 -37.87 49.49 -22.68
N LYS A 324 -36.85 50.26 -23.02
CA LYS A 324 -36.56 51.70 -22.82
C LYS A 324 -35.66 52.06 -21.63
N ARG A 325 -34.55 52.64 -22.09
CA ARG A 325 -34.08 54.01 -21.82
C ARG A 325 -34.06 54.39 -20.32
N GLU A 326 -32.91 54.70 -19.78
CA GLU A 326 -32.05 55.89 -20.01
C GLU A 326 -30.62 55.60 -19.64
#